data_d7dd6544f9f966b33815240a671a428e
#
_entry.id   d7dd6544f9f966b33815240a671a428e
#
_cell.length_a   1.000
_cell.length_b   1.000
_cell.length_c   1.000
_cell.angle_alpha   90.00
_cell.angle_beta   90.00
_cell.angle_gamma   90.00
#
_symmetry.space_group_name_H-M   'P 1'
#
loop_
_entity.id
_entity.type
_entity.pdbx_description
1 polymer ?
#
loop_
_entity_poly.entity_id
_entity_poly.type
_entity_poly.pdbx_seq_one_letter_code
_entity_poly.pdbx_strand_id
1 'polypeptide(L)'
;MKKYFDFSHFKFDLLGGLTAGIVALPLALAFGEQSGLGAASGLYGAAFISFFAALFGGTNTQISGPTAPMTALSMVIIAGIVQACEGDISVALPMILAVFVLAGLIQVLMGFLSLGSYIKFIPYPVVSGFMTGIGVIILITQIPPTLGYNSGQDEQLIEHFMPHGEELILDRILSEEAEEGIMVLDDFKETVLRASAITEIQKMDEAKVLASNAGKGVLGSLRYIERALLNVNWMELVLALLTILIIYGFKRITTAVPSTLVALVVVSSGAYFGGLDYRLIQEIPMGMPKFNYEIFTGIDFKIMSPFILSAFTLAMLGAIDSLLTSLVADNMTKTQHKPNQELIGQGIGNTIAAFFGGLPGAGATIRTVVNINSGGKTRLSGMMAGVFLFSIILVLGTIASKIPAGVLAGILITVGIGVMDYRGLKALPKMEWSEKIILLTVLILTVFWQLVFAVAVGLVMAA
;
A
#
# COMPACT_ATOMS: atom_id res chain seq x y z
N MET A 1 8.79 -9.48 -33.31
CA MET A 1 9.41 -9.54 -31.97
C MET A 1 10.61 -8.58 -31.83
N LYS A 2 11.53 -8.45 -32.79
CA LYS A 2 12.68 -7.49 -32.69
C LYS A 2 12.31 -6.01 -32.45
N LYS A 3 11.08 -5.60 -32.68
CA LYS A 3 10.59 -4.21 -32.51
C LYS A 3 10.17 -3.88 -31.07
N TYR A 4 10.02 -4.90 -30.20
CA TYR A 4 9.56 -4.75 -28.81
C TYR A 4 10.65 -5.01 -27.76
N PHE A 5 11.67 -5.83 -28.09
CA PHE A 5 12.76 -6.16 -27.17
C PHE A 5 14.09 -5.81 -27.81
N ASP A 6 14.74 -4.79 -27.27
CA ASP A 6 16.10 -4.40 -27.63
C ASP A 6 17.09 -5.01 -26.63
N PHE A 7 17.74 -6.10 -27.02
CA PHE A 7 18.76 -6.77 -26.20
C PHE A 7 20.15 -6.12 -26.29
N SER A 8 20.33 -5.07 -27.09
CA SER A 8 21.62 -4.40 -27.25
C SER A 8 22.17 -3.84 -25.94
N HIS A 9 21.29 -3.53 -24.98
CA HIS A 9 21.61 -2.98 -23.68
C HIS A 9 21.39 -3.96 -22.51
N PHE A 10 21.24 -5.27 -22.77
CA PHE A 10 20.84 -6.27 -21.77
C PHE A 10 21.66 -6.22 -20.45
N LYS A 11 23.00 -6.07 -20.54
CA LYS A 11 23.85 -5.98 -19.34
C LYS A 11 23.50 -4.76 -18.47
N PHE A 12 23.23 -3.63 -19.10
CA PHE A 12 22.88 -2.39 -18.42
C PHE A 12 21.45 -2.47 -17.84
N ASP A 13 20.52 -3.05 -18.58
CA ASP A 13 19.16 -3.25 -18.12
C ASP A 13 19.08 -4.26 -16.96
N LEU A 14 19.92 -5.30 -16.99
CA LEU A 14 20.04 -6.25 -15.88
C LEU A 14 20.54 -5.55 -14.60
N LEU A 15 21.61 -4.76 -14.70
CA LEU A 15 22.15 -4.03 -13.55
C LEU A 15 21.17 -2.97 -13.03
N GLY A 16 20.58 -2.20 -13.95
CA GLY A 16 19.58 -1.19 -13.59
C GLY A 16 18.36 -1.81 -12.90
N GLY A 17 17.80 -2.86 -13.50
CA GLY A 17 16.65 -3.59 -12.95
C GLY A 17 16.94 -4.25 -11.59
N LEU A 18 18.10 -4.91 -11.45
CA LEU A 18 18.53 -5.51 -10.19
C LEU A 18 18.65 -4.45 -9.08
N THR A 19 19.33 -3.34 -9.38
CA THR A 19 19.50 -2.24 -8.41
C THR A 19 18.17 -1.63 -8.02
N ALA A 20 17.27 -1.42 -8.99
CA ALA A 20 15.93 -0.91 -8.71
C ALA A 20 15.07 -1.90 -7.91
N GLY A 21 15.18 -3.20 -8.18
CA GLY A 21 14.53 -4.26 -7.41
C GLY A 21 15.03 -4.32 -5.97
N ILE A 22 16.34 -4.16 -5.75
CA ILE A 22 16.92 -4.06 -4.41
C ILE A 22 16.34 -2.87 -3.63
N VAL A 23 16.20 -1.71 -4.27
CA VAL A 23 15.56 -0.53 -3.65
C VAL A 23 14.07 -0.76 -3.40
N ALA A 24 13.41 -1.51 -4.29
CA ALA A 24 11.99 -1.78 -4.20
C ALA A 24 11.64 -2.69 -3.02
N LEU A 25 12.52 -3.63 -2.66
CA LEU A 25 12.25 -4.65 -1.64
C LEU A 25 11.80 -4.08 -0.28
N PRO A 26 12.59 -3.24 0.42
CA PRO A 26 12.17 -2.72 1.71
C PRO A 26 10.90 -1.87 1.64
N LEU A 27 10.71 -1.13 0.56
CA LEU A 27 9.51 -0.32 0.35
C LEU A 27 8.27 -1.18 0.10
N ALA A 28 8.40 -2.26 -0.68
CA ALA A 28 7.31 -3.18 -0.96
C ALA A 28 6.83 -3.86 0.33
N LEU A 29 7.76 -4.38 1.15
CA LEU A 29 7.44 -4.98 2.44
C LEU A 29 6.74 -3.99 3.37
N ALA A 30 7.29 -2.77 3.48
CA ALA A 30 6.75 -1.73 4.34
C ALA A 30 5.35 -1.28 3.91
N PHE A 31 5.11 -1.10 2.61
CA PHE A 31 3.78 -0.75 2.09
C PHE A 31 2.77 -1.89 2.23
N GLY A 32 3.20 -3.14 2.06
CA GLY A 32 2.37 -4.30 2.34
C GLY A 32 1.90 -4.33 3.78
N GLU A 33 2.81 -4.17 4.73
CA GLU A 33 2.50 -4.12 6.16
C GLU A 33 1.58 -2.94 6.51
N GLN A 34 1.88 -1.74 5.99
CA GLN A 34 1.06 -0.54 6.18
C GLN A 34 -0.37 -0.71 5.65
N SER A 35 -0.55 -1.43 4.54
CA SER A 35 -1.86 -1.63 3.92
C SER A 35 -2.84 -2.44 4.78
N GLY A 36 -2.32 -3.27 5.68
CA GLY A 36 -3.09 -4.23 6.47
C GLY A 36 -3.30 -5.60 5.81
N LEU A 37 -2.82 -5.81 4.56
CA LEU A 37 -2.80 -7.12 3.89
C LEU A 37 -1.52 -7.90 4.13
N GLY A 38 -0.57 -7.32 4.86
CA GLY A 38 0.72 -7.92 5.19
C GLY A 38 1.81 -7.68 4.15
N ALA A 39 3.06 -7.87 4.57
CA ALA A 39 4.25 -7.61 3.78
C ALA A 39 4.29 -8.39 2.44
N ALA A 40 3.72 -9.61 2.42
CA ALA A 40 3.64 -10.44 1.22
C ALA A 40 2.87 -9.76 0.09
N SER A 41 1.73 -9.12 0.40
CA SER A 41 0.90 -8.45 -0.61
C SER A 41 1.64 -7.30 -1.30
N GLY A 42 2.43 -6.53 -0.53
CA GLY A 42 3.29 -5.49 -1.09
C GLY A 42 4.36 -6.04 -2.02
N LEU A 43 4.97 -7.18 -1.65
CA LEU A 43 6.01 -7.83 -2.44
C LEU A 43 5.44 -8.44 -3.74
N TYR A 44 4.24 -9.08 -3.66
CA TYR A 44 3.53 -9.57 -4.85
C TYR A 44 3.18 -8.41 -5.80
N GLY A 45 2.61 -7.33 -5.27
CA GLY A 45 2.36 -6.12 -6.06
C GLY A 45 3.61 -5.60 -6.75
N ALA A 46 4.72 -5.49 -6.02
CA ALA A 46 5.99 -5.00 -6.58
C ALA A 46 6.53 -5.91 -7.69
N ALA A 47 6.48 -7.24 -7.51
CA ALA A 47 6.99 -8.20 -8.49
C ALA A 47 6.15 -8.20 -9.77
N PHE A 48 4.83 -8.38 -9.65
CA PHE A 48 3.94 -8.49 -10.80
C PHE A 48 3.80 -7.15 -11.54
N ILE A 49 3.60 -6.04 -10.84
CA ILE A 49 3.44 -4.73 -11.50
C ILE A 49 4.74 -4.33 -12.19
N SER A 50 5.92 -4.47 -11.54
CA SER A 50 7.20 -4.16 -12.20
C SER A 50 7.36 -4.91 -13.52
N PHE A 51 7.02 -6.20 -13.53
CA PHE A 51 7.17 -7.03 -14.72
C PHE A 51 6.16 -6.66 -15.81
N PHE A 52 4.87 -6.69 -15.50
CA PHE A 52 3.81 -6.54 -16.51
C PHE A 52 3.63 -5.09 -16.95
N ALA A 53 3.78 -4.10 -16.07
CA ALA A 53 3.75 -2.71 -16.47
C ALA A 53 4.93 -2.35 -17.39
N ALA A 54 6.13 -2.86 -17.14
CA ALA A 54 7.26 -2.68 -18.05
C ALA A 54 7.03 -3.40 -19.40
N LEU A 55 6.46 -4.61 -19.38
CA LEU A 55 6.19 -5.39 -20.60
C LEU A 55 5.21 -4.69 -21.53
N PHE A 56 4.11 -4.17 -21.02
CA PHE A 56 3.00 -3.58 -21.78
C PHE A 56 2.99 -2.05 -21.80
N GLY A 57 3.77 -1.39 -20.94
CA GLY A 57 3.77 0.06 -20.72
C GLY A 57 4.35 0.88 -21.87
N GLY A 58 4.28 2.17 -21.73
CA GLY A 58 4.71 3.18 -22.72
C GLY A 58 6.05 3.83 -22.42
N THR A 59 6.63 3.60 -21.24
CA THR A 59 7.88 4.20 -20.75
C THR A 59 8.99 3.16 -20.70
N ASN A 60 10.14 3.46 -21.32
CA ASN A 60 11.19 2.45 -21.47
C ASN A 60 11.94 2.10 -20.18
N THR A 61 12.03 3.04 -19.25
CA THR A 61 12.90 2.90 -18.06
C THR A 61 12.13 2.96 -16.74
N GLN A 62 10.82 3.02 -16.78
CA GLN A 62 10.00 3.12 -15.58
C GLN A 62 10.00 1.82 -14.80
N ILE A 63 10.13 1.95 -13.49
CA ILE A 63 9.94 0.88 -12.53
C ILE A 63 8.64 1.13 -11.79
N SER A 64 7.76 0.13 -11.77
CA SER A 64 6.43 0.25 -11.17
C SER A 64 6.28 -0.67 -9.96
N GLY A 65 5.24 -0.46 -9.17
CA GLY A 65 4.92 -1.27 -7.99
C GLY A 65 4.21 -0.43 -6.93
N PRO A 66 3.94 -0.96 -5.73
CA PRO A 66 3.30 -0.21 -4.67
C PRO A 66 4.02 1.11 -4.40
N THR A 67 3.27 2.20 -4.34
CA THR A 67 3.73 3.55 -4.04
C THR A 67 3.00 4.07 -2.80
N ALA A 68 3.57 5.08 -2.15
CA ALA A 68 2.98 5.67 -0.96
C ALA A 68 1.53 6.16 -1.17
N PRO A 69 1.22 6.90 -2.26
CA PRO A 69 -0.15 7.32 -2.56
C PRO A 69 -1.12 6.15 -2.74
N MET A 70 -0.72 5.17 -3.57
CA MET A 70 -1.56 4.00 -3.84
C MET A 70 -1.81 3.17 -2.59
N THR A 71 -0.79 3.01 -1.74
CA THR A 71 -0.90 2.27 -0.48
C THR A 71 -1.81 2.98 0.52
N ALA A 72 -1.68 4.30 0.66
CA ALA A 72 -2.53 5.08 1.55
C ALA A 72 -4.01 4.97 1.18
N LEU A 73 -4.34 5.04 -0.11
CA LEU A 73 -5.72 4.85 -0.58
C LEU A 73 -6.18 3.40 -0.43
N SER A 74 -5.32 2.42 -0.75
CA SER A 74 -5.63 1.01 -0.56
C SER A 74 -5.93 0.67 0.90
N MET A 75 -5.19 1.24 1.85
CA MET A 75 -5.43 1.08 3.28
C MET A 75 -6.85 1.52 3.67
N VAL A 76 -7.32 2.66 3.14
CA VAL A 76 -8.69 3.15 3.40
C VAL A 76 -9.73 2.21 2.80
N ILE A 77 -9.51 1.72 1.58
CA ILE A 77 -10.40 0.77 0.91
C ILE A 77 -10.47 -0.55 1.70
N ILE A 78 -9.32 -1.09 2.07
CA ILE A 78 -9.22 -2.33 2.85
C ILE A 78 -9.95 -2.18 4.19
N ALA A 79 -9.67 -1.12 4.94
CA ALA A 79 -10.31 -0.88 6.23
C ALA A 79 -11.85 -0.75 6.08
N GLY A 80 -12.32 -0.05 5.04
CA GLY A 80 -13.75 0.12 4.78
C GLY A 80 -14.46 -1.19 4.43
N ILE A 81 -13.84 -2.04 3.59
CA ILE A 81 -14.43 -3.35 3.21
C ILE A 81 -14.38 -4.31 4.40
N VAL A 82 -13.27 -4.36 5.14
CA VAL A 82 -13.16 -5.21 6.35
C VAL A 82 -14.22 -4.81 7.37
N GLN A 83 -14.45 -3.51 7.56
CA GLN A 83 -15.52 -3.02 8.43
C GLN A 83 -16.92 -3.40 7.92
N ALA A 84 -17.16 -3.33 6.61
CA ALA A 84 -18.43 -3.72 6.00
C ALA A 84 -18.66 -5.24 6.04
N CYS A 85 -17.60 -6.04 6.20
CA CYS A 85 -17.64 -7.49 6.41
C CYS A 85 -17.46 -7.86 7.89
N GLU A 86 -17.84 -6.97 8.81
CA GLU A 86 -17.85 -7.21 10.27
C GLU A 86 -16.49 -7.65 10.85
N GLY A 87 -15.40 -7.28 10.17
CA GLY A 87 -14.04 -7.63 10.59
C GLY A 87 -13.50 -8.93 9.99
N ASP A 88 -14.31 -9.73 9.32
CA ASP A 88 -13.87 -10.99 8.71
C ASP A 88 -13.04 -10.75 7.45
N ILE A 89 -11.72 -10.97 7.60
CA ILE A 89 -10.77 -10.81 6.50
C ILE A 89 -10.98 -11.90 5.43
N SER A 90 -11.47 -13.08 5.76
CA SER A 90 -11.68 -14.16 4.80
C SER A 90 -12.79 -13.83 3.80
N VAL A 91 -13.86 -13.18 4.28
CA VAL A 91 -14.96 -12.67 3.46
C VAL A 91 -14.56 -11.36 2.75
N ALA A 92 -13.81 -10.50 3.41
CA ALA A 92 -13.39 -9.20 2.88
C ALA A 92 -12.35 -9.31 1.75
N LEU A 93 -11.44 -10.28 1.82
CA LEU A 93 -10.30 -10.40 0.90
C LEU A 93 -10.71 -10.52 -0.58
N PRO A 94 -11.66 -11.39 -0.98
CA PRO A 94 -12.12 -11.46 -2.37
C PRO A 94 -12.67 -10.11 -2.87
N MET A 95 -13.42 -9.38 -2.04
CA MET A 95 -13.98 -8.08 -2.39
C MET A 95 -12.91 -6.99 -2.50
N ILE A 96 -11.93 -6.96 -1.61
CA ILE A 96 -10.78 -6.07 -1.69
C ILE A 96 -10.04 -6.28 -3.01
N LEU A 97 -9.73 -7.53 -3.33
CA LEU A 97 -9.02 -7.88 -4.54
C LEU A 97 -9.85 -7.56 -5.80
N ALA A 98 -11.18 -7.75 -5.75
CA ALA A 98 -12.08 -7.37 -6.84
C ALA A 98 -12.06 -5.84 -7.08
N VAL A 99 -12.02 -5.01 -6.03
CA VAL A 99 -11.87 -3.55 -6.17
C VAL A 99 -10.52 -3.20 -6.80
N PHE A 100 -9.44 -3.90 -6.46
CA PHE A 100 -8.11 -3.70 -7.06
C PHE A 100 -8.08 -4.14 -8.54
N VAL A 101 -8.72 -5.26 -8.87
CA VAL A 101 -8.91 -5.69 -10.27
C VAL A 101 -9.68 -4.64 -11.05
N LEU A 102 -10.80 -4.15 -10.49
CA LEU A 102 -11.62 -3.13 -11.11
C LEU A 102 -10.82 -1.84 -11.35
N ALA A 103 -10.02 -1.41 -10.39
CA ALA A 103 -9.14 -0.25 -10.56
C ALA A 103 -8.14 -0.44 -11.70
N GLY A 104 -7.51 -1.62 -11.81
CA GLY A 104 -6.64 -1.96 -12.91
C GLY A 104 -7.34 -1.94 -14.26
N LEU A 105 -8.55 -2.53 -14.35
CA LEU A 105 -9.36 -2.52 -15.57
C LEU A 105 -9.80 -1.12 -15.99
N ILE A 106 -10.21 -0.27 -15.02
CA ILE A 106 -10.52 1.14 -15.28
C ILE A 106 -9.28 1.86 -15.84
N GLN A 107 -8.10 1.61 -15.29
CA GLN A 107 -6.85 2.21 -15.78
C GLN A 107 -6.51 1.75 -17.21
N VAL A 108 -6.75 0.48 -17.56
CA VAL A 108 -6.67 -0.03 -18.94
C VAL A 108 -7.65 0.71 -19.83
N LEU A 109 -8.91 0.85 -19.42
CA LEU A 109 -9.93 1.57 -20.15
C LEU A 109 -9.56 3.04 -20.38
N MET A 110 -9.02 3.72 -19.36
CA MET A 110 -8.51 5.10 -19.49
C MET A 110 -7.44 5.20 -20.59
N GLY A 111 -6.55 4.21 -20.68
CA GLY A 111 -5.54 4.13 -21.75
C GLY A 111 -6.16 3.97 -23.14
N PHE A 112 -7.15 3.08 -23.30
CA PHE A 112 -7.88 2.90 -24.56
C PHE A 112 -8.68 4.14 -24.98
N LEU A 113 -9.29 4.83 -24.02
CA LEU A 113 -10.01 6.09 -24.24
C LEU A 113 -9.07 7.29 -24.45
N SER A 114 -7.76 7.07 -24.50
CA SER A 114 -6.73 8.09 -24.70
C SER A 114 -6.71 9.19 -23.65
N LEU A 115 -7.16 8.90 -22.42
CA LEU A 115 -7.22 9.85 -21.30
C LEU A 115 -5.83 10.20 -20.74
N GLY A 116 -4.81 9.38 -21.01
CA GLY A 116 -3.44 9.65 -20.56
C GLY A 116 -2.89 11.00 -21.03
N SER A 117 -3.34 11.49 -22.19
CA SER A 117 -2.93 12.77 -22.71
C SER A 117 -3.50 13.97 -21.93
N TYR A 118 -4.58 13.78 -21.16
CA TYR A 118 -5.26 14.85 -20.42
C TYR A 118 -4.76 14.99 -18.98
N ILE A 119 -4.15 13.99 -18.40
CA ILE A 119 -3.67 14.01 -16.99
C ILE A 119 -2.63 15.14 -16.76
N LYS A 120 -1.87 15.51 -17.79
CA LYS A 120 -0.94 16.65 -17.73
C LYS A 120 -1.60 18.01 -17.42
N PHE A 121 -2.92 18.10 -17.51
CA PHE A 121 -3.68 19.35 -17.21
C PHE A 121 -4.10 19.45 -15.75
N ILE A 122 -3.78 18.46 -14.90
CA ILE A 122 -4.06 18.56 -13.46
C ILE A 122 -3.21 19.69 -12.87
N PRO A 123 -3.83 20.69 -12.21
CA PRO A 123 -3.11 21.83 -11.68
C PRO A 123 -2.11 21.44 -10.58
N TYR A 124 -0.94 22.04 -10.61
CA TYR A 124 0.13 21.77 -9.65
C TYR A 124 -0.30 21.90 -8.17
N PRO A 125 -1.10 22.92 -7.75
CA PRO A 125 -1.55 23.01 -6.36
C PRO A 125 -2.35 21.81 -5.87
N VAL A 126 -3.14 21.16 -6.74
CA VAL A 126 -3.90 19.95 -6.42
C VAL A 126 -2.95 18.78 -6.14
N VAL A 127 -1.97 18.57 -7.04
CA VAL A 127 -0.97 17.50 -6.90
C VAL A 127 -0.11 17.74 -5.65
N SER A 128 0.33 18.96 -5.43
CA SER A 128 1.17 19.34 -4.29
C SER A 128 0.45 19.15 -2.94
N GLY A 129 -0.81 19.61 -2.84
CA GLY A 129 -1.63 19.43 -1.66
C GLY A 129 -1.89 17.96 -1.36
N PHE A 130 -2.20 17.19 -2.39
CA PHE A 130 -2.45 15.75 -2.29
C PHE A 130 -1.20 14.96 -1.85
N MET A 131 -0.05 15.16 -2.51
CA MET A 131 1.20 14.48 -2.16
C MET A 131 1.66 14.82 -0.74
N THR A 132 1.52 16.10 -0.34
CA THR A 132 1.83 16.51 1.03
C THR A 132 0.89 15.88 2.04
N GLY A 133 -0.43 15.82 1.74
CA GLY A 133 -1.42 15.15 2.56
C GLY A 133 -1.11 13.67 2.77
N ILE A 134 -0.71 12.95 1.72
CA ILE A 134 -0.28 11.54 1.82
C ILE A 134 0.95 11.40 2.72
N GLY A 135 1.95 12.29 2.58
CA GLY A 135 3.11 12.28 3.47
C GLY A 135 2.70 12.43 4.94
N VAL A 136 1.76 13.33 5.23
CA VAL A 136 1.20 13.54 6.58
C VAL A 136 0.43 12.29 7.05
N ILE A 137 -0.40 11.67 6.22
CA ILE A 137 -1.09 10.41 6.54
C ILE A 137 -0.10 9.34 6.97
N ILE A 138 0.96 9.13 6.16
CA ILE A 138 1.98 8.12 6.47
C ILE A 138 2.65 8.44 7.81
N LEU A 139 3.04 9.69 8.06
CA LEU A 139 3.65 10.07 9.32
C LEU A 139 2.75 9.79 10.51
N ILE A 140 1.47 10.19 10.45
CA ILE A 140 0.51 9.96 11.53
C ILE A 140 0.30 8.46 11.77
N THR A 141 0.08 7.69 10.71
CA THR A 141 -0.20 6.25 10.83
C THR A 141 1.01 5.43 11.27
N GLN A 142 2.23 5.96 11.10
CA GLN A 142 3.45 5.30 11.54
C GLN A 142 3.88 5.67 12.96
N ILE A 143 3.24 6.64 13.63
CA ILE A 143 3.55 6.96 15.03
C ILE A 143 3.33 5.74 15.95
N PRO A 144 2.14 5.07 15.97
CA PRO A 144 1.93 3.92 16.85
C PRO A 144 2.90 2.76 16.57
N PRO A 145 3.10 2.29 15.32
CA PRO A 145 4.08 1.23 15.04
C PRO A 145 5.52 1.61 15.43
N THR A 146 5.91 2.87 15.27
CA THR A 146 7.25 3.35 15.68
C THR A 146 7.45 3.28 17.18
N LEU A 147 6.39 3.53 17.96
CA LEU A 147 6.38 3.36 19.41
C LEU A 147 6.23 1.88 19.82
N GLY A 148 6.11 0.97 18.86
CA GLY A 148 5.87 -0.45 19.10
C GLY A 148 4.46 -0.78 19.57
N TYR A 149 3.55 0.20 19.52
CA TYR A 149 2.17 0.03 19.93
C TYR A 149 1.34 -0.68 18.85
N ASN A 150 0.53 -1.65 19.29
CA ASN A 150 -0.43 -2.35 18.45
C ASN A 150 -1.76 -2.44 19.21
N SER A 151 -2.80 -1.79 18.69
CA SER A 151 -4.13 -1.78 19.29
C SER A 151 -4.74 -3.18 19.46
N GLY A 152 -4.43 -4.11 18.56
CA GLY A 152 -4.86 -5.51 18.66
C GLY A 152 -4.13 -6.34 19.73
N GLN A 153 -3.16 -5.77 20.43
CA GLN A 153 -2.41 -6.37 21.55
C GLN A 153 -2.57 -5.58 22.86
N ASP A 154 -3.31 -4.48 22.84
CA ASP A 154 -3.62 -3.68 24.03
C ASP A 154 -4.75 -4.35 24.82
N GLU A 155 -4.39 -5.02 25.93
CA GLU A 155 -5.33 -5.81 26.75
C GLU A 155 -6.55 -4.98 27.19
N GLN A 156 -6.34 -3.75 27.64
CA GLN A 156 -7.43 -2.89 28.09
C GLN A 156 -8.35 -2.47 26.92
N LEU A 157 -7.80 -2.31 25.71
CA LEU A 157 -8.59 -1.99 24.55
C LEU A 157 -9.36 -3.22 24.06
N ILE A 158 -8.74 -4.40 24.11
CA ILE A 158 -9.40 -5.69 23.81
C ILE A 158 -10.56 -5.91 24.78
N GLU A 159 -10.33 -5.73 26.08
CA GLU A 159 -11.38 -5.85 27.10
C GLU A 159 -12.55 -4.89 26.85
N HIS A 160 -12.27 -3.67 26.41
CA HIS A 160 -13.30 -2.69 26.02
C HIS A 160 -14.14 -3.17 24.83
N PHE A 161 -13.58 -3.93 23.89
CA PHE A 161 -14.27 -4.46 22.73
C PHE A 161 -14.90 -5.86 22.96
N MET A 162 -14.66 -6.52 24.09
CA MET A 162 -15.22 -7.84 24.39
C MET A 162 -16.75 -7.91 24.24
N PRO A 163 -17.54 -6.94 24.77
CA PRO A 163 -19.00 -6.96 24.60
C PRO A 163 -19.43 -6.85 23.13
N HIS A 164 -18.73 -6.03 22.34
CA HIS A 164 -19.01 -5.87 20.92
C HIS A 164 -18.62 -7.10 20.10
N GLY A 165 -17.54 -7.80 20.49
CA GLY A 165 -17.15 -9.06 19.89
C GLY A 165 -18.20 -10.15 20.11
N GLU A 166 -18.79 -10.21 21.28
CA GLU A 166 -19.91 -11.12 21.58
C GLU A 166 -21.15 -10.80 20.74
N GLU A 167 -21.52 -9.51 20.64
CA GLU A 167 -22.64 -9.03 19.82
C GLU A 167 -22.45 -9.42 18.35
N LEU A 168 -21.26 -9.23 17.77
CA LEU A 168 -20.97 -9.60 16.39
C LEU A 168 -21.06 -11.12 16.15
N ILE A 169 -20.58 -11.94 17.07
CA ILE A 169 -20.71 -13.40 16.95
C ILE A 169 -22.18 -13.80 16.97
N LEU A 170 -23.00 -13.20 17.86
CA LEU A 170 -24.43 -13.45 17.93
C LEU A 170 -25.16 -13.01 16.67
N ASP A 171 -24.84 -11.82 16.13
CA ASP A 171 -25.43 -11.33 14.88
C ASP A 171 -25.08 -12.22 13.68
N ARG A 172 -23.85 -12.78 13.66
CA ARG A 172 -23.44 -13.74 12.62
C ARG A 172 -24.22 -15.04 12.71
N ILE A 173 -24.39 -15.60 13.91
CA ILE A 173 -25.20 -16.80 14.13
C ILE A 173 -26.65 -16.57 13.68
N LEU A 174 -27.22 -15.40 14.02
CA LEU A 174 -28.61 -15.06 13.64
C LEU A 174 -28.77 -14.83 12.14
N SER A 175 -27.75 -14.24 11.47
CA SER A 175 -27.77 -14.01 10.02
C SER A 175 -27.63 -15.31 9.22
N GLU A 176 -26.75 -16.22 9.66
CA GLU A 176 -26.60 -17.55 9.05
C GLU A 176 -27.91 -18.34 9.09
N GLU A 177 -28.61 -18.33 10.23
CA GLU A 177 -29.91 -18.98 10.37
C GLU A 177 -31.02 -18.31 9.56
N ALA A 178 -31.01 -16.99 9.43
CA ALA A 178 -31.97 -16.26 8.61
C ALA A 178 -31.78 -16.55 7.09
N GLU A 179 -30.57 -16.79 6.62
CA GLU A 179 -30.29 -17.17 5.22
C GLU A 179 -30.69 -18.62 4.91
N GLU A 180 -30.62 -19.54 5.89
CA GLU A 180 -31.08 -20.93 5.74
C GLU A 180 -32.61 -21.08 5.69
N GLY A 181 -33.36 -19.99 5.91
CA GLY A 181 -34.84 -19.95 5.74
C GLY A 181 -35.61 -20.67 6.84
N ILE A 182 -34.97 -20.96 7.95
CA ILE A 182 -35.48 -21.77 9.03
C ILE A 182 -35.95 -20.86 10.19
N MET A 183 -37.14 -20.28 10.05
CA MET A 183 -37.85 -19.66 11.16
C MET A 183 -38.88 -20.65 11.74
N VAL A 184 -38.45 -21.75 12.30
CA VAL A 184 -39.32 -22.71 13.01
C VAL A 184 -38.89 -22.77 14.48
N LEU A 185 -39.85 -22.81 15.39
CA LEU A 185 -39.67 -22.81 16.86
C LEU A 185 -38.72 -23.91 17.40
N ASP A 186 -38.48 -24.97 16.66
CA ASP A 186 -37.53 -26.04 17.06
C ASP A 186 -36.06 -25.62 16.89
N ASP A 187 -35.73 -24.72 15.96
CA ASP A 187 -34.39 -24.26 15.70
C ASP A 187 -33.92 -23.17 16.68
N PHE A 188 -34.84 -22.46 17.32
CA PHE A 188 -34.51 -21.51 18.39
C PHE A 188 -33.70 -22.14 19.53
N LYS A 189 -33.91 -23.42 19.80
CA LYS A 189 -33.11 -24.15 20.77
C LYS A 189 -31.66 -24.37 20.28
N GLU A 190 -31.49 -24.58 18.98
CA GLU A 190 -30.16 -24.75 18.39
C GLU A 190 -29.41 -23.41 18.36
N THR A 191 -30.05 -22.30 18.01
CA THR A 191 -29.53 -20.94 18.12
C THR A 191 -29.07 -20.62 19.53
N VAL A 192 -29.91 -20.91 20.52
CA VAL A 192 -29.58 -20.71 21.95
C VAL A 192 -28.39 -21.60 22.36
N LEU A 193 -28.31 -22.83 21.87
CA LEU A 193 -27.19 -23.74 22.14
C LEU A 193 -25.90 -23.23 21.47
N ARG A 194 -25.93 -22.77 20.22
CA ARG A 194 -24.80 -22.16 19.53
C ARG A 194 -24.35 -20.89 20.25
N ALA A 195 -25.29 -20.01 20.64
CA ALA A 195 -25.02 -18.79 21.40
C ALA A 195 -24.40 -19.11 22.78
N SER A 196 -24.90 -20.15 23.46
CA SER A 196 -24.34 -20.57 24.75
C SER A 196 -23.00 -21.30 24.65
N ALA A 197 -22.63 -21.77 23.47
CA ALA A 197 -21.36 -22.42 23.18
C ALA A 197 -20.23 -21.44 22.82
N ILE A 198 -20.51 -20.12 22.72
CA ILE A 198 -19.51 -19.10 22.46
C ILE A 198 -18.47 -19.11 23.58
N THR A 199 -17.24 -19.41 23.25
CA THR A 199 -16.15 -19.46 24.22
C THR A 199 -15.55 -18.06 24.45
N GLU A 200 -15.01 -17.84 25.65
CA GLU A 200 -14.27 -16.61 25.97
C GLU A 200 -13.09 -16.36 25.00
N ILE A 201 -12.51 -17.42 24.45
CA ILE A 201 -11.44 -17.34 23.44
C ILE A 201 -11.97 -16.73 22.15
N GLN A 202 -13.14 -17.16 21.67
CA GLN A 202 -13.76 -16.61 20.45
C GLN A 202 -14.11 -15.14 20.64
N LYS A 203 -14.71 -14.76 21.78
CA LYS A 203 -15.00 -13.36 22.11
C LYS A 203 -13.72 -12.52 22.12
N MET A 204 -12.64 -13.05 22.72
CA MET A 204 -11.36 -12.37 22.80
C MET A 204 -10.71 -12.21 21.43
N ASP A 205 -10.80 -13.21 20.56
CA ASP A 205 -10.21 -13.15 19.23
C ASP A 205 -10.96 -12.14 18.35
N GLU A 206 -12.30 -12.09 18.42
CA GLU A 206 -13.09 -11.08 17.74
C GLU A 206 -12.82 -9.67 18.30
N ALA A 207 -12.74 -9.53 19.61
CA ALA A 207 -12.37 -8.28 20.26
C ALA A 207 -10.98 -7.78 19.85
N LYS A 208 -9.99 -8.67 19.66
CA LYS A 208 -8.66 -8.32 19.12
C LYS A 208 -8.75 -7.77 17.70
N VAL A 209 -9.58 -8.38 16.85
CA VAL A 209 -9.82 -7.91 15.48
C VAL A 209 -10.45 -6.53 15.49
N LEU A 210 -11.48 -6.31 16.31
CA LEU A 210 -12.13 -5.02 16.49
C LEU A 210 -11.16 -3.95 17.00
N ALA A 211 -10.39 -4.24 18.04
CA ALA A 211 -9.37 -3.35 18.59
C ALA A 211 -8.29 -3.00 17.56
N SER A 212 -7.83 -4.00 16.79
CA SER A 212 -6.88 -3.80 15.69
C SER A 212 -7.44 -2.88 14.62
N ASN A 213 -8.67 -3.10 14.19
CA ASN A 213 -9.33 -2.29 13.16
C ASN A 213 -9.61 -0.86 13.64
N ALA A 214 -10.01 -0.68 14.89
CA ALA A 214 -10.23 0.64 15.49
C ALA A 214 -8.97 1.51 15.52
N GLY A 215 -7.78 0.90 15.64
CA GLY A 215 -6.49 1.61 15.61
C GLY A 215 -5.98 1.94 14.21
N LYS A 216 -6.61 1.44 13.14
CA LYS A 216 -6.15 1.65 11.76
C LYS A 216 -6.53 3.04 11.21
N GLY A 217 -5.74 3.50 10.25
CA GLY A 217 -5.94 4.79 9.57
C GLY A 217 -5.55 6.01 10.41
N VAL A 218 -5.78 7.20 9.84
CA VAL A 218 -5.39 8.47 10.49
C VAL A 218 -6.19 8.70 11.77
N LEU A 219 -7.51 8.56 11.69
CA LEU A 219 -8.39 8.79 12.84
C LEU A 219 -8.13 7.79 13.97
N GLY A 220 -7.95 6.51 13.64
CA GLY A 220 -7.58 5.48 14.60
C GLY A 220 -6.24 5.76 15.28
N SER A 221 -5.21 6.08 14.50
CA SER A 221 -3.88 6.42 15.02
C SER A 221 -3.91 7.65 15.94
N LEU A 222 -4.68 8.69 15.58
CA LEU A 222 -4.83 9.89 16.43
C LEU A 222 -5.65 9.61 17.69
N ARG A 223 -6.72 8.82 17.57
CA ARG A 223 -7.60 8.47 18.69
C ARG A 223 -6.86 7.71 19.80
N TYR A 224 -5.97 6.81 19.40
CA TYR A 224 -5.23 5.97 20.35
C TYR A 224 -3.77 6.40 20.55
N ILE A 225 -3.40 7.63 20.15
CA ILE A 225 -2.04 8.15 20.29
C ILE A 225 -1.60 8.24 21.76
N GLU A 226 -2.51 8.64 22.66
CA GLU A 226 -2.26 8.70 24.08
C GLU A 226 -1.91 7.32 24.64
N ARG A 227 -2.66 6.28 24.24
CA ARG A 227 -2.37 4.89 24.63
C ARG A 227 -1.03 4.41 24.08
N ALA A 228 -0.72 4.77 22.84
CA ALA A 228 0.57 4.45 22.23
C ALA A 228 1.74 5.10 22.98
N LEU A 229 1.56 6.33 23.51
CA LEU A 229 2.57 7.03 24.30
C LEU A 229 2.71 6.44 25.72
N LEU A 230 1.64 5.89 26.28
CA LEU A 230 1.69 5.23 27.60
C LEU A 230 2.28 3.81 27.53
N ASN A 231 2.09 3.12 26.40
CA ASN A 231 2.51 1.73 26.18
C ASN A 231 3.68 1.63 25.18
N VAL A 232 4.74 2.44 25.38
CA VAL A 232 5.90 2.46 24.48
C VAL A 232 6.73 1.17 24.64
N ASN A 233 6.92 0.45 23.54
CA ASN A 233 7.95 -0.59 23.45
C ASN A 233 9.28 0.06 23.05
N TRP A 234 10.16 0.23 24.03
CA TRP A 234 11.45 0.89 23.83
C TRP A 234 12.34 0.19 22.81
N MET A 235 12.23 -1.14 22.68
CA MET A 235 13.01 -1.89 21.71
C MET A 235 12.60 -1.53 20.28
N GLU A 236 11.31 -1.56 19.97
CA GLU A 236 10.79 -1.18 18.66
C GLU A 236 11.11 0.27 18.31
N LEU A 237 10.98 1.18 19.29
CA LEU A 237 11.35 2.58 19.12
C LEU A 237 12.83 2.75 18.78
N VAL A 238 13.73 2.06 19.49
CA VAL A 238 15.18 2.09 19.21
C VAL A 238 15.47 1.55 17.83
N LEU A 239 14.85 0.43 17.42
CA LEU A 239 15.03 -0.15 16.08
C LEU A 239 14.55 0.81 14.99
N ALA A 240 13.39 1.48 15.18
CA ALA A 240 12.88 2.46 14.24
C ALA A 240 13.81 3.70 14.14
N LEU A 241 14.23 4.27 15.26
CA LEU A 241 15.12 5.43 15.30
C LEU A 241 16.50 5.11 14.68
N LEU A 242 17.06 3.93 15.00
CA LEU A 242 18.31 3.47 14.41
C LEU A 242 18.19 3.32 12.88
N THR A 243 17.06 2.80 12.41
CA THR A 243 16.75 2.69 10.98
C THR A 243 16.74 4.07 10.31
N ILE A 244 16.04 5.04 10.90
CA ILE A 244 15.99 6.43 10.40
C ILE A 244 17.39 7.03 10.37
N LEU A 245 18.17 6.87 11.44
CA LEU A 245 19.53 7.38 11.56
C LEU A 245 20.45 6.80 10.47
N ILE A 246 20.37 5.48 10.23
CA ILE A 246 21.15 4.83 9.18
C ILE A 246 20.73 5.35 7.81
N ILE A 247 19.42 5.49 7.53
CA ILE A 247 18.93 5.98 6.23
C ILE A 247 19.50 7.37 5.91
N TYR A 248 19.45 8.31 6.85
CA TYR A 248 19.97 9.66 6.62
C TYR A 248 21.48 9.77 6.74
N GLY A 249 22.11 9.03 7.66
CA GLY A 249 23.55 9.01 7.88
C GLY A 249 24.29 8.37 6.72
N PHE A 250 23.83 7.20 6.25
CA PHE A 250 24.49 6.45 5.18
C PHE A 250 24.48 7.18 3.83
N LYS A 251 23.45 7.97 3.55
CA LYS A 251 23.41 8.85 2.36
C LYS A 251 24.57 9.85 2.30
N ARG A 252 25.17 10.21 3.45
CA ARG A 252 26.34 11.11 3.49
C ARG A 252 27.65 10.38 3.22
N ILE A 253 27.69 9.05 3.40
CA ILE A 253 28.88 8.21 3.19
C ILE A 253 28.95 7.79 1.73
N THR A 254 27.86 7.24 1.20
CA THR A 254 27.79 6.80 -0.19
C THR A 254 26.35 6.78 -0.72
N THR A 255 26.22 7.01 -2.01
CA THR A 255 24.96 6.88 -2.76
C THR A 255 24.95 5.63 -3.66
N ALA A 256 26.05 4.86 -3.66
CA ALA A 256 26.19 3.66 -4.49
C ALA A 256 25.29 2.51 -4.02
N VAL A 257 24.99 2.45 -2.70
CA VAL A 257 24.10 1.45 -2.11
C VAL A 257 22.88 2.16 -1.51
N PRO A 258 21.66 1.65 -1.76
CA PRO A 258 20.44 2.24 -1.19
C PRO A 258 20.46 2.22 0.34
N SER A 259 20.36 3.39 0.96
CA SER A 259 20.42 3.52 2.42
C SER A 259 19.29 2.79 3.14
N THR A 260 18.11 2.68 2.51
CA THR A 260 16.95 1.92 3.03
C THR A 260 17.24 0.43 3.11
N LEU A 261 17.95 -0.13 2.10
CA LEU A 261 18.36 -1.53 2.12
C LEU A 261 19.42 -1.77 3.21
N VAL A 262 20.41 -0.87 3.30
CA VAL A 262 21.46 -0.97 4.34
C VAL A 262 20.83 -0.93 5.73
N ALA A 263 19.92 -0.01 5.97
CA ALA A 263 19.18 0.08 7.24
C ALA A 263 18.39 -1.20 7.52
N LEU A 264 17.64 -1.71 6.54
CA LEU A 264 16.89 -2.95 6.65
C LEU A 264 17.81 -4.12 7.08
N VAL A 265 18.90 -4.34 6.33
CA VAL A 265 19.79 -5.49 6.57
C VAL A 265 20.55 -5.33 7.89
N VAL A 266 21.15 -4.17 8.14
CA VAL A 266 21.98 -3.94 9.35
C VAL A 266 21.14 -4.02 10.62
N VAL A 267 20.00 -3.33 10.66
CA VAL A 267 19.17 -3.30 11.88
C VAL A 267 18.49 -4.64 12.11
N SER A 268 17.92 -5.27 11.06
CA SER A 268 17.27 -6.58 11.21
C SER A 268 18.27 -7.68 11.58
N SER A 269 19.46 -7.70 10.96
CA SER A 269 20.51 -8.65 11.32
C SER A 269 21.00 -8.41 12.76
N GLY A 270 21.21 -7.15 13.14
CA GLY A 270 21.60 -6.79 14.51
C GLY A 270 20.57 -7.22 15.55
N ALA A 271 19.29 -7.03 15.27
CA ALA A 271 18.19 -7.47 16.13
C ALA A 271 18.13 -9.01 16.24
N TYR A 272 18.23 -9.71 15.11
CA TYR A 272 18.17 -11.17 15.06
C TYR A 272 19.34 -11.84 15.78
N PHE A 273 20.58 -11.46 15.46
CA PHE A 273 21.78 -12.05 16.07
C PHE A 273 21.99 -11.57 17.52
N GLY A 274 21.45 -10.40 17.87
CA GLY A 274 21.44 -9.89 19.25
C GLY A 274 20.42 -10.60 20.15
N GLY A 275 19.57 -11.47 19.62
CA GLY A 275 18.53 -12.16 20.39
C GLY A 275 17.52 -11.20 21.03
N LEU A 276 17.25 -10.06 20.37
CA LEU A 276 16.35 -9.06 20.89
C LEU A 276 14.90 -9.53 20.77
N ASP A 277 14.07 -9.15 21.74
CA ASP A 277 12.63 -9.41 21.67
C ASP A 277 11.95 -8.24 20.91
N TYR A 278 11.48 -8.56 19.70
CA TYR A 278 10.84 -7.58 18.80
C TYR A 278 9.66 -8.21 18.08
N ARG A 279 8.74 -7.35 17.62
CA ARG A 279 7.59 -7.80 16.85
C ARG A 279 7.99 -8.13 15.41
N LEU A 280 7.70 -9.34 15.01
CA LEU A 280 7.87 -9.81 13.63
C LEU A 280 6.77 -9.23 12.72
N ILE A 281 7.10 -9.03 11.45
CA ILE A 281 6.08 -8.82 10.42
C ILE A 281 5.32 -10.12 10.16
N GLN A 282 4.18 -10.03 9.46
CA GLN A 282 3.42 -11.22 9.07
C GLN A 282 4.28 -12.19 8.25
N GLU A 283 4.02 -13.47 8.40
CA GLU A 283 4.74 -14.49 7.64
C GLU A 283 4.55 -14.29 6.13
N ILE A 284 5.67 -14.31 5.41
CA ILE A 284 5.68 -14.28 3.95
C ILE A 284 5.73 -15.74 3.49
N PRO A 285 4.63 -16.27 2.93
CA PRO A 285 4.61 -17.66 2.47
C PRO A 285 5.64 -17.84 1.36
N MET A 286 6.46 -18.89 1.48
CA MET A 286 7.40 -19.28 0.43
C MET A 286 6.66 -19.98 -0.70
N GLY A 287 7.10 -19.74 -1.92
CA GLY A 287 6.60 -20.39 -3.12
C GLY A 287 5.81 -19.49 -4.04
N MET A 288 5.14 -20.09 -5.01
CA MET A 288 4.33 -19.35 -5.97
C MET A 288 3.11 -18.75 -5.30
N PRO A 289 2.84 -17.44 -5.49
CA PRO A 289 1.60 -16.82 -5.05
C PRO A 289 0.39 -17.57 -5.64
N LYS A 290 -0.60 -17.85 -4.79
CA LYS A 290 -1.82 -18.52 -5.24
C LYS A 290 -2.70 -17.55 -6.04
N PHE A 291 -3.30 -18.08 -7.09
CA PHE A 291 -4.31 -17.34 -7.84
C PHE A 291 -5.63 -17.33 -7.02
N ASN A 292 -6.16 -16.15 -6.75
CA ASN A 292 -7.37 -15.97 -5.95
C ASN A 292 -8.62 -16.02 -6.86
N TYR A 293 -9.07 -17.21 -7.19
CA TYR A 293 -10.29 -17.39 -8.00
C TYR A 293 -11.58 -17.01 -7.25
N GLU A 294 -11.52 -16.91 -5.93
CA GLU A 294 -12.62 -16.45 -5.07
C GLU A 294 -13.09 -15.02 -5.41
N ILE A 295 -12.24 -14.23 -6.08
CA ILE A 295 -12.62 -12.93 -6.65
C ILE A 295 -13.85 -13.03 -7.56
N PHE A 296 -14.11 -14.19 -8.19
CA PHE A 296 -15.25 -14.37 -9.08
C PHE A 296 -16.51 -14.92 -8.39
N THR A 297 -16.38 -15.54 -7.24
CA THR A 297 -17.45 -16.24 -6.53
C THR A 297 -17.84 -15.59 -5.19
N GLY A 298 -16.90 -14.90 -4.55
CA GLY A 298 -17.08 -14.28 -3.23
C GLY A 298 -17.47 -12.79 -3.29
N ILE A 299 -18.07 -12.31 -4.39
CA ILE A 299 -18.45 -10.90 -4.50
C ILE A 299 -19.91 -10.70 -4.03
N ASP A 300 -20.08 -9.94 -2.95
CA ASP A 300 -21.36 -9.32 -2.63
C ASP A 300 -21.44 -7.91 -3.25
N PHE A 301 -22.32 -7.78 -4.26
CA PHE A 301 -22.50 -6.51 -4.96
C PHE A 301 -23.07 -5.40 -4.06
N LYS A 302 -23.82 -5.72 -3.01
CA LYS A 302 -24.35 -4.72 -2.07
C LYS A 302 -23.20 -4.09 -1.27
N ILE A 303 -22.28 -4.92 -0.78
CA ILE A 303 -21.11 -4.47 -0.03
C ILE A 303 -20.11 -3.78 -0.96
N MET A 304 -19.90 -4.28 -2.18
CA MET A 304 -18.90 -3.76 -3.12
C MET A 304 -19.32 -2.45 -3.80
N SER A 305 -20.62 -2.21 -4.01
CA SER A 305 -21.11 -1.05 -4.78
C SER A 305 -20.60 0.31 -4.28
N PRO A 306 -20.48 0.62 -2.97
CA PRO A 306 -19.91 1.88 -2.49
C PRO A 306 -18.42 2.05 -2.86
N PHE A 307 -17.70 0.95 -3.08
CA PHE A 307 -16.26 0.96 -3.36
C PHE A 307 -15.91 1.07 -4.85
N ILE A 308 -16.91 1.08 -5.76
CA ILE A 308 -16.69 1.32 -7.20
C ILE A 308 -16.05 2.69 -7.44
N LEU A 309 -16.52 3.72 -6.72
CA LEU A 309 -15.93 5.06 -6.79
C LEU A 309 -14.50 5.07 -6.26
N SER A 310 -14.22 4.29 -5.23
CA SER A 310 -12.87 4.12 -4.69
C SER A 310 -11.93 3.43 -5.70
N ALA A 311 -12.43 2.41 -6.44
CA ALA A 311 -11.68 1.79 -7.54
C ALA A 311 -11.35 2.79 -8.65
N PHE A 312 -12.31 3.64 -9.03
CA PHE A 312 -12.09 4.71 -10.01
C PHE A 312 -11.00 5.68 -9.55
N THR A 313 -11.04 6.08 -8.29
CA THR A 313 -10.03 6.99 -7.73
C THR A 313 -8.65 6.36 -7.64
N LEU A 314 -8.60 5.08 -7.26
CA LEU A 314 -7.34 4.32 -7.24
C LEU A 314 -6.74 4.25 -8.66
N ALA A 315 -7.57 4.04 -9.69
CA ALA A 315 -7.14 4.07 -11.09
C ALA A 315 -6.63 5.45 -11.52
N MET A 316 -7.35 6.51 -11.17
CA MET A 316 -6.95 7.91 -11.46
C MET A 316 -5.63 8.26 -10.78
N LEU A 317 -5.50 7.91 -9.50
CA LEU A 317 -4.28 8.16 -8.74
C LEU A 317 -3.08 7.41 -9.32
N GLY A 318 -3.25 6.12 -9.63
CA GLY A 318 -2.22 5.32 -10.28
C GLY A 318 -1.84 5.86 -11.66
N ALA A 319 -2.80 6.40 -12.42
CA ALA A 319 -2.56 7.05 -13.70
C ALA A 319 -1.71 8.33 -13.52
N ILE A 320 -2.07 9.20 -12.58
CA ILE A 320 -1.34 10.45 -12.30
C ILE A 320 0.10 10.14 -11.87
N ASP A 321 0.30 9.29 -10.89
CA ASP A 321 1.61 8.94 -10.33
C ASP A 321 2.51 8.30 -11.40
N SER A 322 1.95 7.41 -12.22
CA SER A 322 2.68 6.76 -13.30
C SER A 322 3.11 7.73 -14.40
N LEU A 323 2.23 8.64 -14.83
CA LEU A 323 2.56 9.59 -15.89
C LEU A 323 3.50 10.71 -15.40
N LEU A 324 3.39 11.14 -14.14
CA LEU A 324 4.38 12.04 -13.54
C LEU A 324 5.77 11.38 -13.49
N THR A 325 5.83 10.11 -13.13
CA THR A 325 7.08 9.34 -13.15
C THR A 325 7.62 9.18 -14.58
N SER A 326 6.77 8.96 -15.57
CA SER A 326 7.16 8.91 -16.98
C SER A 326 7.77 10.24 -17.46
N LEU A 327 7.22 11.37 -17.04
CA LEU A 327 7.80 12.70 -17.35
C LEU A 327 9.19 12.87 -16.73
N VAL A 328 9.41 12.39 -15.52
CA VAL A 328 10.74 12.39 -14.90
C VAL A 328 11.71 11.52 -15.69
N ALA A 329 11.29 10.32 -16.08
CA ALA A 329 12.09 9.41 -16.92
C ALA A 329 12.45 10.05 -18.25
N ASP A 330 11.51 10.68 -18.95
CA ASP A 330 11.74 11.39 -20.21
C ASP A 330 12.75 12.52 -20.08
N ASN A 331 12.62 13.31 -19.01
CA ASN A 331 13.55 14.42 -18.75
C ASN A 331 15.00 13.94 -18.55
N MET A 332 15.17 12.78 -17.88
CA MET A 332 16.49 12.20 -17.61
C MET A 332 17.07 11.50 -18.84
N THR A 333 16.26 10.75 -19.57
CA THR A 333 16.72 9.93 -20.70
C THR A 333 16.62 10.63 -22.05
N LYS A 334 15.96 11.82 -22.10
CA LYS A 334 15.68 12.57 -23.33
C LYS A 334 14.84 11.77 -24.33
N THR A 335 13.95 10.94 -23.83
CA THR A 335 12.96 10.18 -24.62
C THR A 335 11.58 10.80 -24.50
N GLN A 336 10.61 10.21 -25.18
CA GLN A 336 9.19 10.54 -25.03
C GLN A 336 8.41 9.26 -24.78
N HIS A 337 7.71 9.22 -23.64
CA HIS A 337 6.84 8.10 -23.31
C HIS A 337 5.54 8.15 -24.11
N LYS A 338 4.84 7.02 -24.15
CA LYS A 338 3.50 6.91 -24.75
C LYS A 338 2.46 6.84 -23.62
N PRO A 339 1.80 7.97 -23.27
CA PRO A 339 1.00 8.05 -22.05
C PRO A 339 -0.16 7.05 -22.02
N ASN A 340 -0.89 6.86 -23.11
CA ASN A 340 -2.01 5.93 -23.17
C ASN A 340 -1.55 4.47 -23.05
N GLN A 341 -0.43 4.13 -23.69
CA GLN A 341 0.17 2.80 -23.57
C GLN A 341 0.70 2.55 -22.16
N GLU A 342 1.21 3.59 -21.49
CA GLU A 342 1.65 3.51 -20.10
C GLU A 342 0.48 3.14 -19.20
N LEU A 343 -0.67 3.81 -19.33
CA LEU A 343 -1.86 3.49 -18.55
C LEU A 343 -2.34 2.05 -18.77
N ILE A 344 -2.32 1.57 -20.03
CA ILE A 344 -2.68 0.19 -20.34
C ILE A 344 -1.72 -0.78 -19.62
N GLY A 345 -0.41 -0.53 -19.68
CA GLY A 345 0.58 -1.38 -19.02
C GLY A 345 0.45 -1.40 -17.50
N GLN A 346 0.24 -0.24 -16.92
CA GLN A 346 0.02 -0.12 -15.47
C GLN A 346 -1.26 -0.82 -15.03
N GLY A 347 -2.36 -0.63 -15.77
CA GLY A 347 -3.63 -1.29 -15.49
C GLY A 347 -3.55 -2.81 -15.60
N ILE A 348 -2.88 -3.34 -16.63
CA ILE A 348 -2.63 -4.79 -16.76
C ILE A 348 -1.80 -5.30 -15.57
N GLY A 349 -0.73 -4.58 -15.21
CA GLY A 349 0.11 -4.93 -14.07
C GLY A 349 -0.68 -4.97 -12.76
N ASN A 350 -1.51 -3.97 -12.50
CA ASN A 350 -2.36 -3.89 -11.31
C ASN A 350 -3.40 -5.01 -11.28
N THR A 351 -4.07 -5.29 -12.41
CA THR A 351 -5.06 -6.36 -12.52
C THR A 351 -4.44 -7.73 -12.23
N ILE A 352 -3.28 -8.02 -12.84
CA ILE A 352 -2.59 -9.30 -12.62
C ILE A 352 -2.11 -9.40 -11.17
N ALA A 353 -1.51 -8.35 -10.63
CA ALA A 353 -1.06 -8.34 -9.25
C ALA A 353 -2.20 -8.64 -8.26
N ALA A 354 -3.38 -8.03 -8.47
CA ALA A 354 -4.55 -8.24 -7.64
C ALA A 354 -5.03 -9.70 -7.65
N PHE A 355 -5.02 -10.38 -8.80
CA PHE A 355 -5.36 -11.81 -8.87
C PHE A 355 -4.44 -12.70 -8.01
N PHE A 356 -3.22 -12.25 -7.76
CA PHE A 356 -2.26 -12.95 -6.89
C PHE A 356 -2.15 -12.36 -5.48
N GLY A 357 -3.15 -11.58 -5.05
CA GLY A 357 -3.17 -10.97 -3.72
C GLY A 357 -2.20 -9.79 -3.56
N GLY A 358 -1.70 -9.25 -4.66
CA GLY A 358 -0.77 -8.13 -4.67
C GLY A 358 -1.43 -6.78 -4.47
N LEU A 359 -0.75 -5.90 -3.74
CA LEU A 359 -1.16 -4.52 -3.53
C LEU A 359 -1.04 -3.72 -4.84
N PRO A 360 -2.03 -2.88 -5.21
CA PRO A 360 -1.93 -2.05 -6.40
C PRO A 360 -0.83 -0.99 -6.27
N GLY A 361 -0.31 -0.59 -7.41
CA GLY A 361 0.79 0.36 -7.49
C GLY A 361 0.75 1.24 -8.73
N ALA A 362 1.82 1.98 -8.90
CA ALA A 362 2.03 2.93 -9.98
C ALA A 362 3.51 3.00 -10.37
N GLY A 363 3.85 3.87 -11.30
CA GLY A 363 5.23 4.21 -11.61
C GLY A 363 5.92 4.84 -10.39
N ALA A 364 7.03 4.26 -9.95
CA ALA A 364 7.75 4.70 -8.76
C ALA A 364 8.95 5.59 -9.13
N THR A 365 8.85 6.89 -8.91
CA THR A 365 9.85 7.88 -9.34
C THR A 365 11.24 7.56 -8.81
N ILE A 366 11.39 7.28 -7.52
CA ILE A 366 12.71 7.00 -6.90
C ILE A 366 13.34 5.76 -7.53
N ARG A 367 12.58 4.68 -7.70
CA ARG A 367 13.06 3.43 -8.31
C ARG A 367 13.43 3.63 -9.77
N THR A 368 12.65 4.42 -10.51
CA THR A 368 12.89 4.79 -11.90
C THR A 368 14.20 5.59 -12.05
N VAL A 369 14.43 6.59 -11.20
CA VAL A 369 15.68 7.37 -11.16
C VAL A 369 16.87 6.47 -10.86
N VAL A 370 16.75 5.55 -9.91
CA VAL A 370 17.82 4.58 -9.58
C VAL A 370 18.10 3.66 -10.77
N ASN A 371 17.06 3.14 -11.43
CA ASN A 371 17.21 2.33 -12.65
C ASN A 371 18.01 3.06 -13.73
N ILE A 372 17.64 4.29 -14.05
CA ILE A 372 18.29 5.11 -15.09
C ILE A 372 19.76 5.38 -14.71
N ASN A 373 20.00 5.79 -13.47
CA ASN A 373 21.36 6.07 -12.98
C ASN A 373 22.25 4.82 -12.93
N SER A 374 21.67 3.63 -12.78
CA SER A 374 22.37 2.35 -12.80
C SER A 374 22.51 1.77 -14.22
N GLY A 375 22.10 2.53 -15.24
CA GLY A 375 22.31 2.22 -16.64
C GLY A 375 21.12 1.59 -17.37
N GLY A 376 19.95 1.41 -16.71
CA GLY A 376 18.73 0.90 -17.36
C GLY A 376 18.28 1.81 -18.50
N LYS A 377 18.03 1.23 -19.68
CA LYS A 377 17.70 1.95 -20.91
C LYS A 377 16.42 1.47 -21.57
N THR A 378 16.05 0.22 -21.35
CA THR A 378 14.90 -0.39 -22.01
C THR A 378 13.93 -0.97 -21.01
N ARG A 379 12.75 -1.40 -21.47
CA ARG A 379 11.72 -2.05 -20.66
C ARG A 379 12.21 -3.32 -19.97
N LEU A 380 13.28 -3.94 -20.51
CA LEU A 380 13.89 -5.11 -19.88
C LEU A 380 14.36 -4.81 -18.46
N SER A 381 14.79 -3.59 -18.14
CA SER A 381 15.22 -3.24 -16.79
C SER A 381 14.06 -3.34 -15.78
N GLY A 382 12.85 -2.87 -16.13
CA GLY A 382 11.66 -3.02 -15.29
C GLY A 382 11.22 -4.49 -15.14
N MET A 383 11.29 -5.26 -16.22
CA MET A 383 11.01 -6.70 -16.17
C MET A 383 12.03 -7.44 -15.29
N MET A 384 13.34 -7.10 -15.37
CA MET A 384 14.38 -7.68 -14.52
C MET A 384 14.16 -7.35 -13.04
N ALA A 385 13.70 -6.13 -12.72
CA ALA A 385 13.33 -5.78 -11.36
C ALA A 385 12.18 -6.67 -10.84
N GLY A 386 11.14 -6.89 -11.65
CA GLY A 386 10.05 -7.80 -11.32
C GLY A 386 10.51 -9.24 -11.12
N VAL A 387 11.33 -9.78 -12.01
CA VAL A 387 11.91 -11.13 -11.91
C VAL A 387 12.76 -11.27 -10.64
N PHE A 388 13.58 -10.27 -10.31
CA PHE A 388 14.38 -10.27 -9.09
C PHE A 388 13.50 -10.32 -7.84
N LEU A 389 12.47 -9.47 -7.75
CA LEU A 389 11.54 -9.47 -6.62
C LEU A 389 10.78 -10.79 -6.52
N PHE A 390 10.41 -11.37 -7.66
CA PHE A 390 9.78 -12.69 -7.69
C PHE A 390 10.72 -13.79 -7.18
N SER A 391 12.02 -13.72 -7.53
CA SER A 391 13.01 -14.64 -7.00
C SER A 391 13.17 -14.52 -5.47
N ILE A 392 13.03 -13.31 -4.92
CA ILE A 392 13.02 -13.08 -3.46
C ILE A 392 11.82 -13.80 -2.80
N ILE A 393 10.63 -13.71 -3.41
CA ILE A 393 9.42 -14.41 -2.90
C ILE A 393 9.66 -15.92 -2.83
N LEU A 394 10.26 -16.48 -3.88
CA LEU A 394 10.47 -17.94 -3.97
C LEU A 394 11.50 -18.47 -2.99
N VAL A 395 12.55 -17.69 -2.65
CA VAL A 395 13.73 -18.18 -1.94
C VAL A 395 13.88 -17.59 -0.55
N LEU A 396 13.55 -16.31 -0.36
CA LEU A 396 13.89 -15.53 0.85
C LEU A 396 12.66 -15.18 1.71
N GLY A 397 11.46 -15.69 1.41
CA GLY A 397 10.24 -15.35 2.14
C GLY A 397 10.38 -15.52 3.65
N THR A 398 10.88 -16.67 4.12
CA THR A 398 11.08 -16.94 5.55
C THR A 398 12.14 -16.05 6.22
N ILE A 399 13.15 -15.62 5.47
CA ILE A 399 14.17 -14.69 6.00
C ILE A 399 13.56 -13.30 6.15
N ALA A 400 12.76 -12.87 5.16
CA ALA A 400 12.09 -11.59 5.19
C ALA A 400 11.05 -11.50 6.33
N SER A 401 10.41 -12.59 6.71
CA SER A 401 9.47 -12.63 7.85
C SER A 401 10.14 -12.33 9.20
N LYS A 402 11.47 -12.43 9.30
CA LYS A 402 12.23 -12.10 10.52
C LYS A 402 12.57 -10.62 10.68
N ILE A 403 12.11 -9.77 9.76
CA ILE A 403 12.31 -8.32 9.84
C ILE A 403 11.47 -7.75 10.98
N PRO A 404 12.06 -6.91 11.86
CA PRO A 404 11.30 -6.22 12.91
C PRO A 404 10.29 -5.21 12.33
N ALA A 405 9.10 -5.14 12.92
CA ALA A 405 8.06 -4.18 12.50
C ALA A 405 8.53 -2.73 12.65
N GLY A 406 9.27 -2.40 13.72
CA GLY A 406 9.85 -1.08 13.93
C GLY A 406 10.82 -0.64 12.83
N VAL A 407 11.55 -1.58 12.20
CA VAL A 407 12.42 -1.26 11.05
C VAL A 407 11.58 -0.76 9.88
N LEU A 408 10.46 -1.44 9.57
CA LEU A 408 9.58 -1.02 8.48
C LEU A 408 8.90 0.32 8.81
N ALA A 409 8.49 0.55 10.05
CA ALA A 409 7.94 1.83 10.50
C ALA A 409 8.96 2.96 10.33
N GLY A 410 10.23 2.74 10.69
CA GLY A 410 11.31 3.70 10.47
C GLY A 410 11.52 4.02 8.99
N ILE A 411 11.48 3.02 8.10
CA ILE A 411 11.54 3.21 6.66
C ILE A 411 10.35 4.08 6.19
N LEU A 412 9.13 3.74 6.61
CA LEU A 412 7.92 4.46 6.20
C LEU A 412 7.89 5.91 6.67
N ILE A 413 8.41 6.22 7.87
CA ILE A 413 8.58 7.62 8.31
C ILE A 413 9.46 8.39 7.32
N THR A 414 10.62 7.81 6.92
CA THR A 414 11.50 8.48 5.95
C THR A 414 10.85 8.64 4.59
N VAL A 415 10.00 7.69 4.19
CA VAL A 415 9.21 7.77 2.95
C VAL A 415 8.14 8.85 3.07
N GLY A 416 7.38 8.91 4.17
CA GLY A 416 6.38 9.96 4.42
C GLY A 416 6.98 11.35 4.32
N ILE A 417 8.14 11.56 4.96
CA ILE A 417 8.91 12.80 4.84
C ILE A 417 9.32 13.03 3.37
N GLY A 418 9.76 12.00 2.64
CA GLY A 418 10.23 12.12 1.27
C GLY A 418 9.14 12.36 0.21
N VAL A 419 7.89 11.98 0.50
CA VAL A 419 6.74 12.13 -0.40
C VAL A 419 6.16 13.54 -0.34
N MET A 420 6.31 14.26 0.78
CA MET A 420 5.81 15.63 0.93
C MET A 420 6.44 16.57 -0.10
N ASP A 421 5.60 17.39 -0.75
CA ASP A 421 6.08 18.39 -1.71
C ASP A 421 6.61 19.65 -1.00
N TYR A 422 7.83 19.58 -0.53
CA TYR A 422 8.51 20.73 0.11
C TYR A 422 8.66 21.95 -0.81
N ARG A 423 8.66 21.76 -2.15
CA ARG A 423 8.76 22.88 -3.09
C ARG A 423 7.45 23.63 -3.12
N GLY A 424 6.31 22.94 -3.19
CA GLY A 424 4.97 23.51 -3.07
C GLY A 424 4.78 24.21 -1.73
N LEU A 425 5.14 23.58 -0.62
CA LEU A 425 5.04 24.20 0.71
C LEU A 425 5.90 25.45 0.87
N LYS A 426 7.12 25.48 0.33
CA LYS A 426 7.98 26.66 0.34
C LYS A 426 7.50 27.75 -0.63
N ALA A 427 6.81 27.39 -1.68
CA ALA A 427 6.23 28.35 -2.62
C ALA A 427 4.93 28.98 -2.10
N LEU A 428 4.25 28.35 -1.11
CA LEU A 428 2.98 28.80 -0.53
C LEU A 428 2.90 30.33 -0.28
N PRO A 429 3.88 30.99 0.35
CA PRO A 429 3.81 32.43 0.58
C PRO A 429 3.76 33.28 -0.71
N LYS A 430 4.31 32.73 -1.81
CA LYS A 430 4.46 33.42 -3.11
C LYS A 430 3.38 33.05 -4.12
N MET A 431 2.56 32.03 -3.85
CA MET A 431 1.44 31.59 -4.70
C MET A 431 0.30 32.63 -4.66
N GLU A 432 -0.55 32.63 -5.69
CA GLU A 432 -1.81 33.36 -5.69
C GLU A 432 -2.78 32.82 -4.62
N TRP A 433 -3.70 33.65 -4.16
CA TRP A 433 -4.64 33.24 -3.11
C TRP A 433 -5.49 32.04 -3.50
N SER A 434 -5.92 31.95 -4.77
CA SER A 434 -6.66 30.81 -5.32
C SER A 434 -5.87 29.52 -5.20
N GLU A 435 -4.59 29.52 -5.62
CA GLU A 435 -3.70 28.37 -5.56
C GLU A 435 -3.43 27.91 -4.12
N LYS A 436 -3.25 28.87 -3.18
CA LYS A 436 -3.08 28.58 -1.74
C LYS A 436 -4.30 27.87 -1.17
N ILE A 437 -5.50 28.39 -1.48
CA ILE A 437 -6.75 27.81 -1.00
C ILE A 437 -6.91 26.39 -1.55
N ILE A 438 -6.68 26.18 -2.85
CA ILE A 438 -6.75 24.85 -3.47
C ILE A 438 -5.79 23.89 -2.79
N LEU A 439 -4.50 24.24 -2.67
CA LEU A 439 -3.49 23.39 -2.06
C LEU A 439 -3.85 23.01 -0.62
N LEU A 440 -4.21 24.00 0.22
CA LEU A 440 -4.57 23.77 1.62
C LEU A 440 -5.86 22.97 1.77
N THR A 441 -6.88 23.25 0.96
CA THR A 441 -8.14 22.49 0.96
C THR A 441 -7.89 21.04 0.58
N VAL A 442 -7.14 20.79 -0.50
CA VAL A 442 -6.80 19.44 -0.93
C VAL A 442 -5.98 18.71 0.16
N LEU A 443 -5.00 19.39 0.77
CA LEU A 443 -4.21 18.81 1.86
C LEU A 443 -5.08 18.41 3.04
N ILE A 444 -5.94 19.31 3.53
CA ILE A 444 -6.81 19.04 4.69
C ILE A 444 -7.82 17.92 4.38
N LEU A 445 -8.45 17.97 3.22
CA LEU A 445 -9.39 16.93 2.80
C LEU A 445 -8.70 15.57 2.63
N THR A 446 -7.46 15.55 2.11
CA THR A 446 -6.67 14.33 1.97
C THR A 446 -6.41 13.68 3.34
N VAL A 447 -6.05 14.48 4.35
CA VAL A 447 -5.67 13.97 5.67
C VAL A 447 -6.89 13.55 6.50
N PHE A 448 -7.97 14.37 6.52
CA PHE A 448 -9.06 14.22 7.50
C PHE A 448 -10.38 13.73 6.92
N TRP A 449 -10.52 13.68 5.60
CA TRP A 449 -11.74 13.19 4.96
C TRP A 449 -11.42 11.97 4.09
N GLN A 450 -11.89 11.95 2.84
CA GLN A 450 -11.61 10.86 1.90
C GLN A 450 -10.70 11.38 0.78
N LEU A 451 -9.62 10.66 0.51
CA LEU A 451 -8.67 10.99 -0.56
C LEU A 451 -9.35 11.24 -1.92
N VAL A 452 -10.43 10.49 -2.17
CA VAL A 452 -11.26 10.58 -3.40
C VAL A 452 -11.80 11.98 -3.60
N PHE A 453 -12.48 12.48 -2.56
CA PHE A 453 -13.12 13.79 -2.62
C PHE A 453 -12.10 14.93 -2.63
N ALA A 454 -10.94 14.75 -1.99
CA ALA A 454 -9.89 15.76 -1.98
C ALA A 454 -9.43 16.15 -3.39
N VAL A 455 -9.15 15.14 -4.24
CA VAL A 455 -8.74 15.37 -5.62
C VAL A 455 -9.88 15.94 -6.47
N ALA A 456 -11.09 15.40 -6.33
CA ALA A 456 -12.26 15.86 -7.07
C ALA A 456 -12.59 17.34 -6.75
N VAL A 457 -12.64 17.68 -5.46
CA VAL A 457 -12.85 19.07 -5.01
C VAL A 457 -11.73 19.98 -5.50
N GLY A 458 -10.47 19.53 -5.40
CA GLY A 458 -9.33 20.28 -5.90
C GLY A 458 -9.41 20.58 -7.39
N LEU A 459 -9.84 19.61 -8.21
CA LEU A 459 -10.04 19.81 -9.66
C LEU A 459 -11.19 20.77 -9.94
N VAL A 460 -12.32 20.64 -9.24
CA VAL A 460 -13.47 21.56 -9.40
C VAL A 460 -13.10 22.98 -8.97
N MET A 461 -12.32 23.16 -7.90
CA MET A 461 -11.87 24.48 -7.46
C MET A 461 -10.85 25.11 -8.42
N ALA A 462 -10.14 24.29 -9.20
CA ALA A 462 -9.11 24.76 -10.12
C ALA A 462 -9.64 24.98 -11.55
N ALA A 463 -10.86 24.52 -11.87
CA ALA A 463 -11.56 24.73 -13.13
C ALA A 463 -12.28 26.06 -13.16
#